data_f2ef7e1dcf9583a7e0c54ba869a975b6
#
_entry.id   f2ef7e1dcf9583a7e0c54ba869a975b6
#
_cell.length_a   1.000
_cell.length_b   1.000
_cell.length_c   1.000
_cell.angle_alpha   90.00
_cell.angle_beta   90.00
_cell.angle_gamma   90.00
#
_symmetry.space_group_name_H-M   'P 1'
#
loop_
_entity.id
_entity.type
_entity.pdbx_description
1 polymer ?
#
loop_
_entity_poly.entity_id
_entity_poly.type
_entity_poly.pdbx_seq_one_letter_code
_entity_poly.pdbx_strand_id
1 'polypeptide(L)'
;SRGLGDVYKRQIYIAQKRKISVGDKMAGRHGNKGVVSRVLPVEDMPYLPNGRPLDIVLNPLGVPSRMNIGQVLEIHLSLAAKALGFNVATPIFNGANEKDIQDTLELANDYVNLEWDEFKEKHGEELLPEVLDYLYENRDHRKLWKGVPISKEGKVRLRDGRTGEEFDSMVTIGHMHYLKLHHLVDDKIHARSTGPYSLVTQQPLGGKAQFGGQRF
;
A
#
# COMPACT_ATOMS: atom_id res chain seq x y z
N SER A 1 -13.69 39.77 -48.81
CA SER A 1 -13.10 39.72 -47.48
C SER A 1 -13.32 38.33 -46.90
N ARG A 2 -12.34 37.49 -47.02
CA ARG A 2 -12.34 36.22 -46.33
C ARG A 2 -12.05 36.51 -44.86
N GLY A 3 -13.02 36.25 -44.01
CA GLY A 3 -12.83 36.31 -42.57
C GLY A 3 -11.65 35.48 -42.16
N LEU A 4 -10.84 36.00 -41.27
CA LEU A 4 -9.81 35.28 -40.56
C LEU A 4 -10.42 34.02 -39.99
N GLY A 5 -9.90 32.86 -40.41
CA GLY A 5 -10.41 31.57 -40.00
C GLY A 5 -10.46 31.46 -38.48
N ASP A 6 -11.49 30.82 -38.02
CA ASP A 6 -11.69 30.55 -36.60
C ASP A 6 -10.41 30.00 -35.97
N VAL A 7 -9.93 30.69 -34.94
CA VAL A 7 -8.84 30.22 -34.12
C VAL A 7 -9.38 29.09 -33.30
N TYR A 8 -9.19 27.86 -33.77
CA TYR A 8 -9.53 26.67 -33.01
C TYR A 8 -8.59 26.58 -31.81
N LYS A 9 -9.10 26.84 -30.63
CA LYS A 9 -8.41 26.52 -29.40
C LYS A 9 -8.34 25.02 -29.27
N ARG A 10 -7.18 24.44 -29.54
CA ARG A 10 -6.91 23.03 -29.22
C ARG A 10 -6.55 22.93 -27.75
N GLN A 11 -7.39 22.25 -27.00
CA GLN A 11 -7.11 21.92 -25.60
C GLN A 11 -6.34 20.61 -25.56
N ILE A 12 -5.08 20.65 -25.13
CA ILE A 12 -4.24 19.46 -25.02
C ILE A 12 -4.21 19.05 -23.55
N TYR A 13 -4.69 17.84 -23.27
CA TYR A 13 -4.58 17.23 -21.95
C TYR A 13 -3.31 16.40 -21.87
N ILE A 14 -2.40 16.79 -21.00
CA ILE A 14 -1.15 16.06 -20.77
C ILE A 14 -1.25 15.32 -19.45
N ALA A 15 -1.16 13.98 -19.49
CA ALA A 15 -1.01 13.16 -18.31
C ALA A 15 0.47 12.94 -18.02
N GLN A 16 0.93 13.31 -16.83
CA GLN A 16 2.29 13.09 -16.38
C GLN A 16 2.30 12.08 -15.23
N LYS A 17 3.08 10.99 -15.40
CA LYS A 17 3.39 10.09 -14.30
C LYS A 17 4.62 10.62 -13.55
N ARG A 18 4.43 10.95 -12.28
CA ARG A 18 5.54 11.26 -11.37
C ARG A 18 5.82 10.06 -10.48
N LYS A 19 7.06 9.63 -10.45
CA LYS A 19 7.52 8.59 -9.50
C LYS A 19 7.46 9.15 -8.08
N ILE A 20 7.26 8.26 -7.11
CA ILE A 20 7.30 8.65 -5.72
C ILE A 20 8.73 9.05 -5.33
N SER A 21 8.83 10.10 -4.52
CA SER A 21 10.10 10.61 -4.02
C SER A 21 10.05 10.88 -2.52
N VAL A 22 11.20 11.01 -1.89
CA VAL A 22 11.29 11.37 -0.48
C VAL A 22 10.59 12.70 -0.22
N GLY A 23 9.75 12.76 0.80
CA GLY A 23 8.95 13.92 1.13
C GLY A 23 7.54 13.95 0.53
N ASP A 24 7.22 13.06 -0.39
CA ASP A 24 5.87 12.93 -0.92
C ASP A 24 4.91 12.34 0.12
N LYS A 25 3.69 12.83 0.13
CA LYS A 25 2.67 12.40 1.08
C LYS A 25 1.79 11.31 0.51
N MET A 26 1.62 10.26 1.28
CA MET A 26 0.73 9.14 0.95
C MET A 26 -0.31 8.92 2.04
N ALA A 27 -1.43 8.36 1.67
CA ALA A 27 -2.49 8.03 2.60
C ALA A 27 -3.25 6.78 2.19
N GLY A 28 -3.71 6.04 3.19
CA GLY A 28 -4.66 4.95 3.01
C GLY A 28 -6.11 5.41 3.20
N ARG A 29 -7.02 4.45 3.30
CA ARG A 29 -8.48 4.70 3.44
C ARG A 29 -8.96 4.89 4.87
N HIS A 30 -8.11 4.74 5.86
CA HIS A 30 -8.48 4.74 7.29
C HIS A 30 -7.95 5.96 8.05
N GLY A 31 -7.76 7.08 7.37
CA GLY A 31 -7.20 8.29 7.98
C GLY A 31 -5.70 8.21 8.26
N ASN A 32 -5.06 7.13 7.87
CA ASN A 32 -3.63 6.95 7.98
C ASN A 32 -2.91 7.70 6.87
N LYS A 33 -2.04 8.59 7.26
CA LYS A 33 -1.25 9.42 6.35
C LYS A 33 0.22 9.43 6.79
N GLY A 34 1.09 9.57 5.84
CA GLY A 34 2.52 9.62 6.12
C GLY A 34 3.30 10.25 4.98
N VAL A 35 4.54 10.57 5.27
CA VAL A 35 5.48 11.14 4.32
C VAL A 35 6.56 10.12 4.03
N VAL A 36 6.92 9.98 2.76
CA VAL A 36 8.00 9.07 2.34
C VAL A 36 9.32 9.54 2.92
N SER A 37 9.94 8.74 3.76
CA SER A 37 11.22 9.05 4.38
C SER A 37 12.42 8.53 3.59
N ARG A 38 12.26 7.40 2.93
CA ARG A 38 13.31 6.76 2.11
C ARG A 38 12.71 6.04 0.91
N VAL A 39 13.44 6.05 -0.18
CA VAL A 39 13.19 5.21 -1.34
C VAL A 39 14.39 4.27 -1.50
N LEU A 40 14.14 2.98 -1.45
CA LEU A 40 15.16 1.95 -1.53
C LEU A 40 15.07 1.19 -2.87
N PRO A 41 16.21 0.70 -3.40
CA PRO A 41 16.19 -0.28 -4.48
C PRO A 41 15.43 -1.54 -4.07
N VAL A 42 14.85 -2.24 -5.03
CA VAL A 42 14.09 -3.48 -4.78
C VAL A 42 14.94 -4.51 -4.06
N GLU A 43 16.24 -4.60 -4.38
CA GLU A 43 17.19 -5.53 -3.78
C GLU A 43 17.41 -5.29 -2.28
N ASP A 44 17.23 -4.05 -1.82
CA ASP A 44 17.41 -3.68 -0.41
C ASP A 44 16.14 -3.78 0.42
N MET A 45 15.00 -4.02 -0.22
CA MET A 45 13.73 -4.19 0.48
C MET A 45 13.64 -5.56 1.16
N PRO A 46 13.01 -5.64 2.35
CA PRO A 46 12.69 -6.92 2.96
C PRO A 46 11.86 -7.78 2.01
N TYR A 47 12.07 -9.09 2.04
CA TYR A 47 11.36 -10.01 1.16
C TYR A 47 10.79 -11.22 1.91
N LEU A 48 9.76 -11.80 1.30
CA LEU A 48 9.09 -13.00 1.79
C LEU A 48 9.98 -14.24 1.61
N PRO A 49 9.71 -15.34 2.35
CA PRO A 49 10.46 -16.59 2.19
C PRO A 49 10.49 -17.15 0.76
N ASN A 50 9.51 -16.80 -0.07
CA ASN A 50 9.47 -17.18 -1.49
C ASN A 50 10.27 -16.23 -2.41
N GLY A 51 10.94 -15.23 -1.86
CA GLY A 51 11.74 -14.26 -2.61
C GLY A 51 11.02 -13.00 -3.08
N ARG A 52 9.70 -12.87 -2.84
CA ARG A 52 8.95 -11.69 -3.25
C ARG A 52 9.26 -10.50 -2.34
N PRO A 53 9.76 -9.36 -2.87
CA PRO A 53 10.03 -8.17 -2.06
C PRO A 53 8.76 -7.45 -1.67
N LEU A 54 8.81 -6.72 -0.55
CA LEU A 54 7.76 -5.80 -0.14
C LEU A 54 7.82 -4.51 -0.97
N ASP A 55 6.65 -3.92 -1.21
CA ASP A 55 6.55 -2.64 -1.94
C ASP A 55 6.71 -1.44 -1.02
N ILE A 56 6.24 -1.54 0.22
CA ILE A 56 6.24 -0.46 1.21
C ILE A 56 6.44 -1.00 2.62
N VAL A 57 7.15 -0.24 3.45
CA VAL A 57 7.31 -0.51 4.88
C VAL A 57 6.76 0.68 5.65
N LEU A 58 5.86 0.41 6.59
CA LEU A 58 5.18 1.42 7.39
C LEU A 58 5.58 1.35 8.86
N ASN A 59 5.71 2.51 9.50
CA ASN A 59 5.99 2.58 10.93
C ASN A 59 4.71 2.31 11.73
N PRO A 60 4.66 1.26 12.58
CA PRO A 60 3.47 0.91 13.33
C PRO A 60 3.16 1.86 14.50
N LEU A 61 4.10 2.71 14.90
CA LEU A 61 3.91 3.63 16.04
C LEU A 61 2.79 4.65 15.81
N GLY A 62 2.45 4.95 14.55
CA GLY A 62 1.34 5.83 14.22
C GLY A 62 -0.06 5.25 14.44
N VAL A 63 -0.19 3.93 14.59
CA VAL A 63 -1.48 3.26 14.72
C VAL A 63 -2.13 3.49 16.08
N PRO A 64 -1.47 3.20 17.22
CA PRO A 64 -2.11 3.35 18.54
C PRO A 64 -2.44 4.80 18.88
N SER A 65 -1.58 5.74 18.51
CA SER A 65 -1.76 7.16 18.82
C SER A 65 -2.91 7.82 18.04
N ARG A 66 -3.28 7.27 16.88
CA ARG A 66 -4.30 7.84 15.99
C ARG A 66 -5.60 7.03 15.94
N MET A 67 -5.70 5.94 16.66
CA MET A 67 -6.88 5.06 16.75
C MET A 67 -7.40 4.56 15.39
N ASN A 68 -6.56 4.50 14.35
CA ASN A 68 -6.96 4.02 13.02
C ASN A 68 -6.75 2.50 12.89
N ILE A 69 -7.38 1.75 13.78
CA ILE A 69 -7.28 0.28 13.86
C ILE A 69 -7.81 -0.40 12.58
N GLY A 70 -8.70 0.24 11.86
CA GLY A 70 -9.25 -0.28 10.60
C GLY A 70 -8.18 -0.65 9.58
N GLN A 71 -7.03 0.03 9.55
CA GLN A 71 -5.92 -0.33 8.68
C GLN A 71 -5.32 -1.70 9.00
N VAL A 72 -5.25 -2.08 10.27
CA VAL A 72 -4.74 -3.40 10.69
C VAL A 72 -5.69 -4.50 10.25
N LEU A 73 -6.99 -4.29 10.39
CA LEU A 73 -8.01 -5.21 9.91
C LEU A 73 -7.97 -5.33 8.38
N GLU A 74 -7.78 -4.24 7.67
CA GLU A 74 -7.60 -4.25 6.20
C GLU A 74 -6.40 -5.10 5.80
N ILE A 75 -5.26 -4.94 6.46
CA ILE A 75 -4.05 -5.72 6.19
C ILE A 75 -4.29 -7.22 6.39
N HIS A 76 -4.86 -7.62 7.52
CA HIS A 76 -5.09 -9.02 7.82
C HIS A 76 -6.08 -9.67 6.85
N LEU A 77 -7.19 -9.00 6.58
CA LEU A 77 -8.21 -9.54 5.69
C LEU A 77 -7.73 -9.57 4.24
N SER A 78 -6.99 -8.57 3.80
CA SER A 78 -6.43 -8.53 2.45
C SER A 78 -5.37 -9.61 2.23
N LEU A 79 -4.55 -9.90 3.23
CA LEU A 79 -3.59 -11.00 3.16
C LEU A 79 -4.32 -12.34 2.94
N ALA A 80 -5.34 -12.62 3.74
CA ALA A 80 -6.14 -13.83 3.60
C ALA A 80 -6.85 -13.90 2.24
N ALA A 81 -7.47 -12.81 1.80
CA ALA A 81 -8.18 -12.75 0.52
C ALA A 81 -7.25 -12.95 -0.67
N LYS A 82 -6.06 -12.34 -0.65
CA LYS A 82 -5.06 -12.51 -1.72
C LYS A 82 -4.51 -13.94 -1.77
N ALA A 83 -4.25 -14.53 -0.62
CA ALA A 83 -3.79 -15.91 -0.56
C ALA A 83 -4.85 -16.91 -1.07
N LEU A 84 -6.12 -16.67 -0.77
CA LEU A 84 -7.25 -17.49 -1.24
C LEU A 84 -7.72 -17.15 -2.65
N GLY A 85 -7.31 -16.00 -3.21
CA GLY A 85 -7.72 -15.56 -4.54
C GLY A 85 -9.09 -14.88 -4.60
N PHE A 86 -9.64 -14.45 -3.47
CA PHE A 86 -10.90 -13.70 -3.41
C PHE A 86 -10.70 -12.19 -3.51
N ASN A 87 -11.69 -11.52 -4.10
CA ASN A 87 -11.84 -10.08 -3.96
C ASN A 87 -12.83 -9.79 -2.84
N VAL A 88 -12.35 -9.22 -1.74
CA VAL A 88 -13.21 -8.82 -0.64
C VAL A 88 -13.68 -7.40 -0.86
N ALA A 89 -14.96 -7.27 -1.20
CA ALA A 89 -15.65 -5.99 -1.36
C ALA A 89 -16.54 -5.70 -0.14
N THR A 90 -15.99 -5.78 1.06
CA THR A 90 -16.72 -5.32 2.26
C THR A 90 -16.41 -3.85 2.48
N PRO A 91 -17.40 -2.96 2.35
CA PRO A 91 -17.18 -1.52 2.52
C PRO A 91 -16.75 -1.13 3.93
N ILE A 92 -17.07 -1.93 4.91
CA ILE A 92 -16.61 -1.79 6.29
C ILE A 92 -16.55 -3.22 6.84
N PHE A 93 -15.51 -3.57 7.59
CA PHE A 93 -15.39 -4.87 8.26
C PHE A 93 -16.43 -5.05 9.38
N ASN A 94 -17.68 -4.63 9.11
CA ASN A 94 -18.80 -4.73 10.02
C ASN A 94 -19.24 -6.18 10.10
N GLY A 95 -18.96 -6.82 11.20
CA GLY A 95 -19.39 -8.17 11.51
C GLY A 95 -18.30 -9.26 11.49
N ALA A 96 -17.11 -8.97 10.98
CA ALA A 96 -15.97 -9.86 11.16
C ALA A 96 -15.35 -9.62 12.55
N ASN A 97 -15.40 -10.61 13.44
CA ASN A 97 -14.71 -10.54 14.70
C ASN A 97 -13.27 -11.07 14.56
N GLU A 98 -12.47 -10.90 15.61
CA GLU A 98 -11.07 -11.33 15.62
C GLU A 98 -10.91 -12.83 15.33
N LYS A 99 -11.81 -13.65 15.85
CA LYS A 99 -11.79 -15.10 15.62
C LYS A 99 -12.05 -15.44 14.16
N ASP A 100 -12.99 -14.77 13.51
CA ASP A 100 -13.29 -15.01 12.09
C ASP A 100 -12.08 -14.67 11.21
N ILE A 101 -11.36 -13.60 11.54
CA ILE A 101 -10.14 -13.21 10.83
C ILE A 101 -9.03 -14.24 11.06
N GLN A 102 -8.83 -14.71 12.27
CA GLN A 102 -7.84 -15.74 12.58
C GLN A 102 -8.15 -17.07 11.87
N ASP A 103 -9.41 -17.50 11.86
CA ASP A 103 -9.84 -18.71 11.16
C ASP A 103 -9.63 -18.58 9.65
N THR A 104 -9.88 -17.41 9.09
CA THR A 104 -9.65 -17.14 7.66
C THR A 104 -8.17 -17.13 7.31
N LEU A 105 -7.32 -16.61 8.19
CA LEU A 105 -5.86 -16.63 8.01
C LEU A 105 -5.32 -18.07 8.11
N GLU A 106 -5.83 -18.88 9.00
CA GLU A 106 -5.48 -20.30 9.10
C GLU A 106 -5.88 -21.05 7.84
N LEU A 107 -7.10 -20.82 7.36
CA LEU A 107 -7.57 -21.39 6.10
C LEU A 107 -6.67 -21.00 4.93
N ALA A 108 -6.29 -19.73 4.84
CA ALA A 108 -5.40 -19.22 3.79
C ALA A 108 -4.01 -19.87 3.86
N ASN A 109 -3.44 -19.99 5.05
CA ASN A 109 -2.16 -20.65 5.27
C ASN A 109 -2.19 -22.12 4.82
N ASP A 110 -3.21 -22.84 5.21
CA ASP A 110 -3.36 -24.25 4.83
C ASP A 110 -3.61 -24.41 3.33
N TYR A 111 -4.40 -23.52 2.73
CA TYR A 111 -4.66 -23.55 1.30
C TYR A 111 -3.39 -23.36 0.45
N VAL A 112 -2.50 -22.45 0.84
CA VAL A 112 -1.28 -22.19 0.07
C VAL A 112 -0.13 -23.15 0.36
N ASN A 113 -0.10 -23.78 1.54
CA ASN A 113 1.03 -24.61 1.98
C ASN A 113 0.76 -26.11 1.99
N LEU A 114 -0.49 -26.55 2.16
CA LEU A 114 -0.85 -27.96 2.12
C LEU A 114 -1.13 -28.44 0.69
N GLU A 115 -0.92 -29.73 0.43
CA GLU A 115 -1.43 -30.36 -0.77
C GLU A 115 -2.97 -30.36 -0.76
N TRP A 116 -3.59 -30.40 -1.94
CA TRP A 116 -5.04 -30.26 -2.04
C TRP A 116 -5.82 -31.32 -1.24
N ASP A 117 -5.37 -32.55 -1.27
CA ASP A 117 -6.06 -33.65 -0.57
C ASP A 117 -6.01 -33.44 0.96
N GLU A 118 -4.87 -32.99 1.49
CA GLU A 118 -4.71 -32.66 2.90
C GLU A 118 -5.57 -31.47 3.29
N PHE A 119 -5.62 -30.44 2.45
CA PHE A 119 -6.46 -29.27 2.66
C PHE A 119 -7.93 -29.64 2.69
N LYS A 120 -8.39 -30.45 1.73
CA LYS A 120 -9.77 -30.93 1.65
C LYS A 120 -10.16 -31.79 2.85
N GLU A 121 -9.26 -32.63 3.34
CA GLU A 121 -9.49 -33.46 4.54
C GLU A 121 -9.67 -32.55 5.78
N LYS A 122 -8.83 -31.53 5.91
CA LYS A 122 -8.85 -30.63 7.09
C LYS A 122 -10.04 -29.65 7.08
N HIS A 123 -10.38 -29.08 5.94
CA HIS A 123 -11.34 -27.98 5.82
C HIS A 123 -12.58 -28.28 5.00
N GLY A 124 -12.65 -29.45 4.37
CA GLY A 124 -13.73 -29.78 3.42
C GLY A 124 -15.12 -29.83 4.03
N GLU A 125 -15.25 -30.20 5.30
CA GLU A 125 -16.53 -30.24 6.00
C GLU A 125 -17.02 -28.85 6.47
N GLU A 126 -16.08 -27.93 6.68
CA GLU A 126 -16.40 -26.58 7.17
C GLU A 126 -16.80 -25.63 6.05
N LEU A 127 -16.37 -25.93 4.81
CA LEU A 127 -16.58 -25.06 3.67
C LEU A 127 -17.80 -25.48 2.86
N LEU A 128 -18.48 -24.47 2.30
CA LEU A 128 -19.55 -24.73 1.33
C LEU A 128 -18.98 -25.39 0.06
N PRO A 129 -19.71 -26.35 -0.54
CA PRO A 129 -19.23 -27.03 -1.76
C PRO A 129 -18.82 -26.09 -2.88
N GLU A 130 -19.54 -24.97 -3.05
CA GLU A 130 -19.26 -23.94 -4.04
C GLU A 130 -17.91 -23.26 -3.80
N VAL A 131 -17.56 -23.03 -2.53
CA VAL A 131 -16.28 -22.44 -2.14
C VAL A 131 -15.14 -23.42 -2.40
N LEU A 132 -15.34 -24.70 -2.08
CA LEU A 132 -14.36 -25.76 -2.37
C LEU A 132 -14.09 -25.87 -3.87
N ASP A 133 -15.12 -25.85 -4.69
CA ASP A 133 -15.00 -25.93 -6.15
C ASP A 133 -14.24 -24.71 -6.68
N TYR A 134 -14.54 -23.52 -6.19
CA TYR A 134 -13.82 -22.30 -6.54
C TYR A 134 -12.33 -22.38 -6.18
N LEU A 135 -12.01 -22.79 -4.97
CA LEU A 135 -10.63 -22.93 -4.51
C LEU A 135 -9.86 -23.98 -5.30
N TYR A 136 -10.52 -25.08 -5.68
CA TYR A 136 -9.92 -26.11 -6.52
C TYR A 136 -9.64 -25.63 -7.95
N GLU A 137 -10.59 -24.96 -8.57
CA GLU A 137 -10.42 -24.40 -9.92
C GLU A 137 -9.33 -23.34 -9.99
N ASN A 138 -9.18 -22.54 -8.93
CA ASN A 138 -8.20 -21.47 -8.86
C ASN A 138 -6.92 -21.86 -8.11
N ARG A 139 -6.63 -23.13 -7.95
CA ARG A 139 -5.46 -23.60 -7.20
C ARG A 139 -4.12 -23.16 -7.76
N ASP A 140 -4.03 -22.77 -9.00
CA ASP A 140 -2.81 -22.20 -9.58
C ASP A 140 -2.42 -20.87 -8.94
N HIS A 141 -3.36 -20.17 -8.39
CA HIS A 141 -3.13 -18.93 -7.63
C HIS A 141 -2.26 -19.18 -6.39
N ARG A 142 -2.29 -20.36 -5.84
CA ARG A 142 -1.46 -20.79 -4.69
C ARG A 142 0.03 -20.64 -4.94
N LYS A 143 0.48 -20.72 -6.19
CA LYS A 143 1.89 -20.64 -6.56
C LYS A 143 2.54 -19.32 -6.12
N LEU A 144 1.76 -18.25 -6.05
CA LEU A 144 2.23 -16.93 -5.63
C LEU A 144 2.59 -16.87 -4.13
N TRP A 145 2.00 -17.75 -3.32
CA TRP A 145 2.16 -17.76 -1.87
C TRP A 145 2.72 -19.06 -1.32
N LYS A 146 2.98 -20.05 -2.17
CA LYS A 146 3.54 -21.32 -1.76
C LYS A 146 4.90 -21.12 -1.08
N GLY A 147 5.06 -21.78 0.08
CA GLY A 147 6.29 -21.67 0.87
C GLY A 147 6.33 -20.46 1.81
N VAL A 148 5.24 -19.70 1.91
CA VAL A 148 5.10 -18.58 2.85
C VAL A 148 4.19 -19.00 3.99
N PRO A 149 4.72 -19.35 5.19
CA PRO A 149 3.89 -19.64 6.36
C PRO A 149 3.22 -18.36 6.86
N ILE A 150 1.89 -18.39 6.99
CA ILE A 150 1.08 -17.28 7.48
C ILE A 150 0.58 -17.63 8.88
N SER A 151 0.91 -16.83 9.88
CA SER A 151 0.41 -17.05 11.24
C SER A 151 -1.04 -16.61 11.40
N LYS A 152 -1.70 -17.07 12.46
CA LYS A 152 -3.07 -16.63 12.81
C LYS A 152 -3.17 -15.13 13.10
N GLU A 153 -2.07 -14.51 13.49
CA GLU A 153 -1.97 -13.06 13.72
C GLU A 153 -1.67 -12.28 12.44
N GLY A 154 -1.63 -12.92 11.29
CA GLY A 154 -1.30 -12.28 10.01
C GLY A 154 0.16 -11.87 9.87
N LYS A 155 1.04 -12.56 10.55
CA LYS A 155 2.48 -12.29 10.55
C LYS A 155 3.25 -13.31 9.74
N VAL A 156 4.29 -12.84 9.09
CA VAL A 156 5.20 -13.65 8.29
C VAL A 156 6.64 -13.31 8.67
N ARG A 157 7.53 -14.30 8.62
CA ARG A 157 8.95 -14.08 8.82
C ARG A 157 9.57 -13.57 7.52
N LEU A 158 10.07 -12.36 7.58
CA LEU A 158 10.75 -11.71 6.45
C LEU A 158 12.25 -11.94 6.51
N ARG A 159 12.91 -11.70 5.37
CA ARG A 159 14.36 -11.66 5.24
C ARG A 159 14.83 -10.27 4.89
N ASP A 160 15.99 -9.89 5.42
CA ASP A 160 16.62 -8.61 5.10
C ASP A 160 17.14 -8.65 3.65
N GLY A 161 16.78 -7.63 2.86
CA GLY A 161 17.20 -7.54 1.46
C GLY A 161 18.70 -7.36 1.27
N ARG A 162 19.40 -6.80 2.25
CA ARG A 162 20.87 -6.57 2.17
C ARG A 162 21.68 -7.79 2.57
N THR A 163 21.28 -8.49 3.63
CA THR A 163 22.05 -9.58 4.22
C THR A 163 21.50 -10.96 3.89
N GLY A 164 20.23 -11.05 3.52
CA GLY A 164 19.53 -12.33 3.31
C GLY A 164 19.17 -13.05 4.60
N GLU A 165 19.50 -12.49 5.75
CA GLU A 165 19.19 -13.07 7.06
C GLU A 165 17.72 -12.89 7.44
N GLU A 166 17.16 -13.83 8.17
CA GLU A 166 15.81 -13.72 8.69
C GLU A 166 15.71 -12.64 9.77
N PHE A 167 14.58 -11.95 9.83
CA PHE A 167 14.30 -11.03 10.93
C PHE A 167 14.13 -11.80 12.24
N ASP A 168 14.52 -11.18 13.35
CA ASP A 168 14.42 -11.79 14.68
C ASP A 168 12.96 -12.07 15.09
N SER A 169 12.03 -11.25 14.62
CA SER A 169 10.60 -11.40 14.90
C SER A 169 9.79 -11.42 13.63
N MET A 170 8.59 -12.03 13.71
CA MET A 170 7.63 -12.04 12.62
C MET A 170 7.01 -10.66 12.43
N VAL A 171 6.67 -10.32 11.19
CA VAL A 171 6.18 -9.00 10.79
C VAL A 171 4.77 -9.12 10.21
N THR A 172 3.89 -8.19 10.57
CA THR A 172 2.56 -8.08 9.97
C THR A 172 2.68 -7.57 8.54
N ILE A 173 2.17 -8.35 7.59
CA ILE A 173 2.14 -8.00 6.17
C ILE A 173 0.73 -8.14 5.61
N GLY A 174 0.49 -7.52 4.48
CA GLY A 174 -0.75 -7.63 3.73
C GLY A 174 -0.79 -6.63 2.59
N HIS A 175 -1.94 -6.52 1.97
CA HIS A 175 -2.20 -5.56 0.91
C HIS A 175 -3.04 -4.41 1.46
N MET A 176 -2.62 -3.19 1.17
CA MET A 176 -3.32 -1.99 1.58
C MET A 176 -3.52 -1.07 0.39
N HIS A 177 -4.67 -0.42 0.34
CA HIS A 177 -4.92 0.58 -0.68
C HIS A 177 -4.31 1.90 -0.27
N TYR A 178 -3.27 2.33 -0.99
CA TYR A 178 -2.52 3.55 -0.71
C TYR A 178 -2.60 4.50 -1.89
N LEU A 179 -2.80 5.78 -1.60
CA LEU A 179 -2.86 6.84 -2.59
C LEU A 179 -1.74 7.86 -2.35
N LYS A 180 -1.10 8.27 -3.43
CA LYS A 180 -0.20 9.40 -3.43
C LYS A 180 -1.03 10.68 -3.45
N LEU A 181 -0.86 11.51 -2.43
CA LEU A 181 -1.61 12.76 -2.33
C LEU A 181 -0.99 13.85 -3.21
N HIS A 182 -1.80 14.85 -3.57
CA HIS A 182 -1.37 15.97 -4.40
C HIS A 182 -0.36 16.92 -3.71
N HIS A 183 0.03 16.62 -2.49
CA HIS A 183 1.07 17.32 -1.74
C HIS A 183 2.46 16.75 -2.04
N LEU A 184 2.95 16.97 -3.27
CA LEU A 184 4.27 16.49 -3.70
C LEU A 184 5.36 17.44 -3.23
N VAL A 185 6.47 16.88 -2.79
CA VAL A 185 7.60 17.66 -2.27
C VAL A 185 8.18 18.60 -3.34
N ASP A 186 8.28 18.16 -4.58
CA ASP A 186 8.83 18.96 -5.69
C ASP A 186 8.02 20.21 -5.96
N ASP A 187 6.70 20.19 -5.70
CA ASP A 187 5.83 21.35 -5.85
C ASP A 187 5.98 22.35 -4.69
N LYS A 188 6.52 21.91 -3.56
CA LYS A 188 6.69 22.69 -2.33
C LYS A 188 8.12 23.14 -2.08
N ILE A 189 9.10 22.55 -2.75
CA ILE A 189 10.49 22.98 -2.67
C ILE A 189 10.61 24.36 -3.31
N HIS A 190 11.09 25.30 -2.52
CA HIS A 190 11.32 26.66 -2.95
C HIS A 190 12.46 27.28 -2.16
N ALA A 191 13.40 27.86 -2.86
CA ALA A 191 14.52 28.58 -2.27
C ALA A 191 14.75 29.89 -3.02
N ARG A 192 15.19 30.89 -2.29
CA ARG A 192 15.45 32.22 -2.82
C ARG A 192 16.62 32.87 -2.08
N SER A 193 17.60 33.37 -2.81
CA SER A 193 18.63 34.25 -2.29
C SER A 193 18.30 35.72 -2.53
N THR A 194 17.91 36.05 -3.75
CA THR A 194 17.49 37.39 -4.18
C THR A 194 16.26 37.26 -5.08
N GLY A 195 15.45 38.29 -5.15
CA GLY A 195 14.27 38.29 -6.02
C GLY A 195 13.38 39.53 -5.83
N PRO A 196 12.16 39.52 -6.40
CA PRO A 196 11.27 40.69 -6.34
C PRO A 196 10.79 40.97 -4.92
N TYR A 197 10.60 42.27 -4.62
CA TYR A 197 10.07 42.79 -3.38
C TYR A 197 8.72 43.46 -3.60
N SER A 198 7.90 43.50 -2.56
CA SER A 198 6.65 44.28 -2.61
C SER A 198 6.94 45.77 -2.75
N LEU A 199 6.21 46.42 -3.64
CA LEU A 199 6.36 47.87 -3.86
C LEU A 199 5.95 48.72 -2.65
N VAL A 200 5.05 48.24 -1.82
CA VAL A 200 4.51 48.97 -0.67
C VAL A 200 5.35 48.73 0.59
N THR A 201 5.66 47.45 0.89
CA THR A 201 6.31 47.10 2.14
C THR A 201 7.82 46.91 2.03
N GLN A 202 8.35 46.87 0.80
CA GLN A 202 9.77 46.58 0.51
C GLN A 202 10.23 45.22 1.09
N GLN A 203 9.28 44.32 1.33
CA GLN A 203 9.54 42.95 1.81
C GLN A 203 9.53 41.96 0.63
N PRO A 204 10.24 40.84 0.75
CA PRO A 204 10.19 39.83 -0.28
C PRO A 204 8.75 39.36 -0.54
N LEU A 205 8.41 39.15 -1.80
CA LEU A 205 7.13 38.55 -2.17
C LEU A 205 7.02 37.12 -1.63
N GLY A 206 5.81 36.71 -1.23
CA GLY A 206 5.52 35.36 -0.78
C GLY A 206 5.19 34.42 -1.93
N GLY A 207 5.45 33.13 -1.74
CA GLY A 207 5.02 32.06 -2.63
C GLY A 207 6.01 31.69 -3.75
N LYS A 208 5.93 30.44 -4.17
CA LYS A 208 6.81 29.87 -5.19
C LYS A 208 6.58 30.46 -6.58
N ALA A 209 5.33 30.70 -6.94
CA ALA A 209 4.94 31.22 -8.25
C ALA A 209 5.47 32.63 -8.52
N GLN A 210 5.64 33.45 -7.49
CA GLN A 210 6.17 34.83 -7.58
C GLN A 210 7.67 34.89 -7.28
N PHE A 211 8.36 33.74 -7.22
CA PHE A 211 9.75 33.67 -6.76
C PHE A 211 9.95 34.35 -5.40
N GLY A 212 8.98 34.18 -4.51
CA GLY A 212 8.98 34.74 -3.15
C GLY A 212 9.87 34.01 -2.16
N GLY A 213 10.13 34.62 -1.02
CA GLY A 213 10.88 34.03 0.09
C GLY A 213 9.96 33.39 1.14
N GLN A 214 10.56 32.60 2.05
CA GLN A 214 9.86 32.09 3.21
C GLN A 214 9.86 33.14 4.34
N ARG A 215 8.78 33.17 5.10
CA ARG A 215 8.68 33.99 6.30
C ARG A 215 9.11 33.14 7.50
N PHE A 216 10.07 33.64 8.25
CA PHE A 216 10.53 33.09 9.52
C PHE A 216 9.77 33.71 10.69
#